data_7cdd8775ce773e25fc985a26d042eebe
#
_entry.id   7cdd8775ce773e25fc985a26d042eebe
#
_cell.length_a   1.000
_cell.length_b   1.000
_cell.length_c   1.000
_cell.angle_alpha   90.00
_cell.angle_beta   90.00
_cell.angle_gamma   90.00
#
_symmetry.space_group_name_H-M   'P 1'
#
loop_
_entity.id
_entity.type
_entity.pdbx_description
1 polymer ?
#
loop_
_entity_poly.entity_id
_entity_poly.type
_entity_poly.pdbx_seq_one_letter_code
_entity_poly.pdbx_strand_id
1 'polypeptide(L)'
;MATLKQLKTFIAVAEYKKMNVAAKHLYISQPTVSQIISDLEDEYHVQLFERSSRNLKITQAGLLLLDNAREIVAIYNHLEQAMENIHAHRPLRIGATLTIGNTLMAALVEKLNREFPDIDVTVSVDNTKIIEYQMIHNELDISLVEGIIVRQELLTEPVFEDSLCLICGRKHPFAHRTSITVEDLRHQDFIMREKGSGTRAIFENIMMTHHIPFLAKWECSGRSAIIDAVRHNLGLAVLSQRCVTEYAESGDIIVCPLEGISMKRYFYLCRSQCRPMTSQMKDFAGLVASMPDYLTPGRQAVF
;
A
#
# COMPACT_ATOMS: atom_id res chain seq x y z
N MET A 1 9.24 32.14 14.26
CA MET A 1 9.56 30.70 14.08
C MET A 1 8.26 29.90 14.17
N ALA A 2 7.93 29.17 13.13
CA ALA A 2 6.69 28.43 13.05
C ALA A 2 6.53 27.42 14.21
N THR A 3 5.38 27.40 14.82
CA THR A 3 5.05 26.49 15.91
C THR A 3 4.37 25.23 15.37
N LEU A 4 4.44 24.14 16.12
CA LEU A 4 3.77 22.89 15.76
C LEU A 4 2.25 23.06 15.57
N LYS A 5 1.62 23.91 16.38
CA LYS A 5 0.20 24.26 16.27
C LYS A 5 -0.11 24.94 14.93
N GLN A 6 0.76 25.85 14.47
CA GLN A 6 0.60 26.51 13.19
C GLN A 6 0.77 25.52 12.04
N LEU A 7 1.76 24.62 12.12
CA LEU A 7 1.95 23.56 11.11
C LEU A 7 0.75 22.60 11.04
N LYS A 8 0.24 22.14 12.19
CA LYS A 8 -0.99 21.30 12.23
C LYS A 8 -2.21 22.03 11.62
N THR A 9 -2.34 23.33 11.89
CA THR A 9 -3.42 24.13 11.31
C THR A 9 -3.28 24.30 9.79
N PHE A 10 -2.05 24.55 9.32
CA PHE A 10 -1.77 24.67 7.90
C PHE A 10 -2.05 23.37 7.13
N ILE A 11 -1.63 22.21 7.67
CA ILE A 11 -1.92 20.88 7.10
C ILE A 11 -3.44 20.69 6.96
N ALA A 12 -4.21 20.97 8.02
CA ALA A 12 -5.66 20.82 7.98
C ALA A 12 -6.31 21.72 6.90
N VAL A 13 -5.83 22.97 6.73
CA VAL A 13 -6.33 23.88 5.69
C VAL A 13 -6.01 23.34 4.29
N ALA A 14 -4.82 22.79 4.09
CA ALA A 14 -4.39 22.19 2.82
C ALA A 14 -5.26 20.96 2.45
N GLU A 15 -5.59 20.12 3.40
CA GLU A 15 -6.39 18.90 3.22
C GLU A 15 -7.86 19.21 2.94
N TYR A 16 -8.47 20.06 3.78
CA TYR A 16 -9.90 20.37 3.65
C TYR A 16 -10.19 21.43 2.57
N LYS A 17 -9.17 22.14 2.06
CA LYS A 17 -9.28 23.19 1.03
C LYS A 17 -10.27 24.32 1.36
N LYS A 18 -10.67 24.42 2.64
CA LYS A 18 -11.62 25.41 3.18
C LYS A 18 -11.28 25.71 4.62
N MET A 19 -11.01 26.99 4.94
CA MET A 19 -10.65 27.43 6.29
C MET A 19 -11.74 27.16 7.34
N ASN A 20 -13.03 27.30 6.98
CA ASN A 20 -14.13 27.03 7.90
C ASN A 20 -14.29 25.54 8.25
N VAL A 21 -13.94 24.63 7.33
CA VAL A 21 -13.97 23.18 7.59
C VAL A 21 -12.79 22.78 8.46
N ALA A 22 -11.59 23.27 8.15
CA ALA A 22 -10.41 23.06 8.98
C ALA A 22 -10.61 23.59 10.42
N ALA A 23 -11.21 24.77 10.55
CA ALA A 23 -11.53 25.37 11.86
C ALA A 23 -12.44 24.49 12.71
N LYS A 24 -13.51 23.93 12.10
CA LYS A 24 -14.40 22.98 12.78
C LYS A 24 -13.68 21.70 13.20
N HIS A 25 -12.83 21.16 12.34
CA HIS A 25 -12.07 19.95 12.64
C HIS A 25 -11.06 20.14 13.77
N LEU A 26 -10.45 21.34 13.82
CA LEU A 26 -9.47 21.69 14.86
C LEU A 26 -10.11 22.27 16.13
N TYR A 27 -11.44 22.40 16.21
CA TYR A 27 -12.18 23.00 17.34
C TYR A 27 -11.72 24.42 17.67
N ILE A 28 -11.38 25.23 16.65
CA ILE A 28 -11.01 26.63 16.78
C ILE A 28 -11.86 27.52 15.87
N SER A 29 -11.80 28.84 16.06
CA SER A 29 -12.54 29.78 15.23
C SER A 29 -11.91 29.93 13.84
N GLN A 30 -12.73 30.19 12.81
CA GLN A 30 -12.23 30.45 11.46
C GLN A 30 -11.31 31.70 11.40
N PRO A 31 -11.58 32.82 12.11
CA PRO A 31 -10.62 33.93 12.21
C PRO A 31 -9.25 33.50 12.74
N THR A 32 -9.20 32.61 13.73
CA THR A 32 -7.94 32.06 14.27
C THR A 32 -7.17 31.27 13.21
N VAL A 33 -7.87 30.44 12.42
CA VAL A 33 -7.25 29.72 11.31
C VAL A 33 -6.67 30.69 10.27
N SER A 34 -7.47 31.72 9.90
CA SER A 34 -7.03 32.74 8.92
C SER A 34 -5.80 33.50 9.41
N GLN A 35 -5.77 33.86 10.70
CA GLN A 35 -4.62 34.56 11.29
C GLN A 35 -3.37 33.67 11.28
N ILE A 36 -3.48 32.39 11.66
CA ILE A 36 -2.38 31.43 11.64
C ILE A 36 -1.78 31.27 10.24
N ILE A 37 -2.62 31.21 9.20
CA ILE A 37 -2.14 31.12 7.82
C ILE A 37 -1.41 32.43 7.43
N SER A 38 -1.99 33.59 7.77
CA SER A 38 -1.35 34.89 7.51
C SER A 38 0.00 35.01 8.21
N ASP A 39 0.09 34.61 9.49
CA ASP A 39 1.32 34.64 10.26
C ASP A 39 2.44 33.78 9.62
N LEU A 40 2.09 32.59 9.08
CA LEU A 40 3.03 31.74 8.36
C LEU A 40 3.47 32.35 7.00
N GLU A 41 2.52 32.94 6.25
CA GLU A 41 2.82 33.65 5.01
C GLU A 41 3.74 34.85 5.24
N ASP A 42 3.49 35.61 6.31
CA ASP A 42 4.33 36.73 6.74
C ASP A 42 5.71 36.30 7.22
N GLU A 43 5.80 35.21 7.98
CA GLU A 43 7.08 34.68 8.49
C GLU A 43 8.01 34.19 7.36
N TYR A 44 7.44 33.50 6.36
CA TYR A 44 8.22 32.97 5.23
C TYR A 44 8.29 33.93 4.03
N HIS A 45 7.58 35.06 4.09
CA HIS A 45 7.48 36.06 3.01
C HIS A 45 7.02 35.44 1.69
N VAL A 46 6.06 34.50 1.74
CA VAL A 46 5.48 33.80 0.60
C VAL A 46 3.97 33.60 0.78
N GLN A 47 3.24 33.51 -0.32
CA GLN A 47 1.85 33.10 -0.30
C GLN A 47 1.78 31.56 -0.30
N LEU A 48 1.10 31.00 0.69
CA LEU A 48 0.90 29.55 0.80
C LEU A 48 -0.37 29.09 0.08
N PHE A 49 -1.36 29.99 -0.01
CA PHE A 49 -2.62 29.73 -0.71
C PHE A 49 -3.01 30.88 -1.65
N GLU A 50 -3.51 30.54 -2.84
CA GLU A 50 -4.22 31.46 -3.71
C GLU A 50 -5.69 31.49 -3.35
N ARG A 51 -6.24 32.70 -3.12
CA ARG A 51 -7.67 32.90 -2.87
C ARG A 51 -8.43 32.93 -4.19
N SER A 52 -9.13 31.87 -4.53
CA SER A 52 -10.12 31.85 -5.61
C SER A 52 -11.52 32.05 -5.03
N SER A 53 -12.45 32.56 -5.83
CA SER A 53 -13.82 32.92 -5.38
C SER A 53 -14.63 31.76 -4.75
N ARG A 54 -14.19 30.51 -4.91
CA ARG A 54 -14.91 29.33 -4.38
C ARG A 54 -14.06 28.35 -3.59
N ASN A 55 -12.72 28.31 -3.76
CA ASN A 55 -11.83 27.36 -3.09
C ASN A 55 -10.46 27.98 -2.83
N LEU A 56 -9.78 27.49 -1.78
CA LEU A 56 -8.35 27.72 -1.56
C LEU A 56 -7.55 26.77 -2.46
N LYS A 57 -6.61 27.31 -3.21
CA LYS A 57 -5.67 26.53 -3.99
C LYS A 57 -4.28 26.69 -3.38
N ILE A 58 -3.62 25.58 -3.05
CA ILE A 58 -2.26 25.60 -2.51
C ILE A 58 -1.26 26.03 -3.59
N THR A 59 -0.30 26.89 -3.23
CA THR A 59 0.78 27.34 -4.12
C THR A 59 1.93 26.33 -4.12
N GLN A 60 2.95 26.58 -4.96
CA GLN A 60 4.16 25.76 -4.96
C GLN A 60 4.95 25.88 -3.66
N ALA A 61 5.00 27.09 -3.08
CA ALA A 61 5.57 27.30 -1.73
C ALA A 61 4.76 26.58 -0.66
N GLY A 62 3.42 26.59 -0.79
CA GLY A 62 2.53 25.84 0.09
C GLY A 62 2.75 24.33 -0.01
N LEU A 63 2.97 23.77 -1.18
CA LEU A 63 3.28 22.33 -1.34
C LEU A 63 4.60 21.97 -0.66
N LEU A 64 5.65 22.78 -0.86
CA LEU A 64 6.93 22.57 -0.17
C LEU A 64 6.78 22.61 1.35
N LEU A 65 6.02 23.59 1.87
CA LEU A 65 5.77 23.65 3.31
C LEU A 65 4.92 22.47 3.78
N LEU A 66 3.95 21.98 2.98
CA LEU A 66 3.07 20.88 3.35
C LEU A 66 3.85 19.58 3.57
N ASP A 67 4.76 19.26 2.66
CA ASP A 67 5.58 18.07 2.76
C ASP A 67 6.46 18.09 4.02
N ASN A 68 7.17 19.20 4.24
CA ASN A 68 8.01 19.37 5.43
C ASN A 68 7.19 19.45 6.74
N ALA A 69 6.05 20.13 6.74
CA ALA A 69 5.18 20.24 7.91
C ALA A 69 4.64 18.87 8.35
N ARG A 70 4.27 18.01 7.40
CA ARG A 70 3.83 16.63 7.68
C ARG A 70 4.92 15.82 8.35
N GLU A 71 6.17 15.91 7.86
CA GLU A 71 7.31 15.23 8.48
C GLU A 71 7.54 15.70 9.91
N ILE A 72 7.57 17.00 10.14
CA ILE A 72 7.80 17.59 11.48
C ILE A 72 6.70 17.14 12.45
N VAL A 73 5.43 17.22 12.04
CA VAL A 73 4.30 16.82 12.87
C VAL A 73 4.33 15.31 13.16
N ALA A 74 4.72 14.49 12.19
CA ALA A 74 4.83 13.06 12.39
C ALA A 74 5.97 12.69 13.35
N ILE A 75 7.14 13.32 13.24
CA ILE A 75 8.26 13.13 14.15
C ILE A 75 7.85 13.55 15.58
N TYR A 76 7.15 14.67 15.73
CA TYR A 76 6.67 15.12 17.04
C TYR A 76 5.65 14.15 17.64
N ASN A 77 4.66 13.70 16.89
CA ASN A 77 3.68 12.72 17.38
C ASN A 77 4.37 11.41 17.79
N HIS A 78 5.39 10.99 17.05
CA HIS A 78 6.19 9.82 17.41
C HIS A 78 6.97 10.04 18.73
N LEU A 79 7.51 11.23 18.94
CA LEU A 79 8.17 11.58 20.20
C LEU A 79 7.19 11.53 21.38
N GLU A 80 6.00 12.12 21.25
CA GLU A 80 4.97 12.06 22.29
C GLU A 80 4.60 10.61 22.62
N GLN A 81 4.32 9.79 21.59
CA GLN A 81 4.03 8.37 21.78
C GLN A 81 5.18 7.59 22.43
N ALA A 82 6.44 7.89 22.04
CA ALA A 82 7.61 7.27 22.66
C ALA A 82 7.74 7.64 24.13
N MET A 83 7.43 8.89 24.48
CA MET A 83 7.48 9.38 25.88
C MET A 83 6.34 8.83 26.74
N GLU A 84 5.14 8.71 26.17
CA GLU A 84 3.99 8.06 26.84
C GLU A 84 4.25 6.58 27.11
N ASN A 85 5.00 5.92 26.22
CA ASN A 85 5.26 4.47 26.26
C ASN A 85 6.59 4.10 26.92
N ILE A 86 7.27 5.03 27.62
CA ILE A 86 8.56 4.74 28.31
C ILE A 86 8.47 3.55 29.29
N HIS A 87 7.28 3.24 29.80
CA HIS A 87 7.03 2.17 30.77
C HIS A 87 6.05 1.09 30.27
N ALA A 88 5.60 1.13 29.05
CA ALA A 88 4.63 0.21 28.47
C ALA A 88 5.11 -0.28 27.09
N HIS A 89 4.47 -1.32 26.60
CA HIS A 89 4.74 -2.04 25.34
C HIS A 89 5.38 -1.22 24.23
N ARG A 90 6.29 -1.83 23.48
CA ARG A 90 7.00 -1.27 22.32
C ARG A 90 6.08 -1.32 21.09
N PRO A 91 5.39 -0.23 20.69
CA PRO A 91 4.44 -0.28 19.59
C PRO A 91 5.15 -0.50 18.26
N LEU A 92 4.57 -1.33 17.39
CA LEU A 92 5.00 -1.56 16.01
C LEU A 92 3.77 -1.62 15.10
N ARG A 93 3.65 -0.63 14.21
CA ARG A 93 2.57 -0.53 13.23
C ARG A 93 3.05 -1.08 11.89
N ILE A 94 2.52 -2.23 11.52
CA ILE A 94 2.92 -2.95 10.31
C ILE A 94 1.85 -2.76 9.23
N GLY A 95 2.26 -2.37 8.03
CA GLY A 95 1.42 -2.41 6.83
C GLY A 95 1.61 -3.70 6.07
N ALA A 96 0.55 -4.22 5.46
CA ALA A 96 0.65 -5.33 4.52
C ALA A 96 -0.30 -5.14 3.35
N THR A 97 0.13 -5.48 2.15
CA THR A 97 -0.82 -5.57 1.04
C THR A 97 -1.68 -6.82 1.14
N LEU A 98 -2.85 -6.78 0.48
CA LEU A 98 -3.89 -7.82 0.64
C LEU A 98 -3.38 -9.25 0.39
N THR A 99 -2.50 -9.47 -0.58
CA THR A 99 -1.92 -10.81 -0.82
C THR A 99 -1.10 -11.27 0.39
N ILE A 100 -0.22 -10.39 0.87
CA ILE A 100 0.67 -10.67 2.00
C ILE A 100 -0.13 -10.83 3.29
N GLY A 101 -1.13 -9.96 3.52
CA GLY A 101 -2.05 -10.05 4.64
C GLY A 101 -2.78 -11.39 4.71
N ASN A 102 -3.22 -11.89 3.54
CA ASN A 102 -3.95 -13.16 3.44
C ASN A 102 -3.06 -14.42 3.51
N THR A 103 -1.74 -14.31 3.31
CA THR A 103 -0.88 -15.50 3.13
C THR A 103 0.28 -15.60 4.12
N LEU A 104 0.83 -14.48 4.57
CA LEU A 104 2.07 -14.46 5.36
C LEU A 104 1.91 -13.78 6.74
N MET A 105 1.06 -12.73 6.83
CA MET A 105 1.05 -11.87 8.02
C MET A 105 0.69 -12.59 9.30
N ALA A 106 -0.27 -13.53 9.29
CA ALA A 106 -0.66 -14.25 10.50
C ALA A 106 0.52 -15.04 11.09
N ALA A 107 1.26 -15.77 10.26
CA ALA A 107 2.43 -16.53 10.68
C ALA A 107 3.59 -15.63 11.15
N LEU A 108 3.78 -14.47 10.48
CA LEU A 108 4.79 -13.50 10.88
C LEU A 108 4.49 -12.86 12.22
N VAL A 109 3.24 -12.46 12.47
CA VAL A 109 2.81 -11.85 13.73
C VAL A 109 2.84 -12.88 14.87
N GLU A 110 2.39 -14.13 14.63
CA GLU A 110 2.51 -15.22 15.61
C GLU A 110 3.96 -15.43 16.04
N LYS A 111 4.87 -15.49 15.07
CA LYS A 111 6.30 -15.65 15.34
C LYS A 111 6.87 -14.43 16.08
N LEU A 112 6.49 -13.22 15.67
CA LEU A 112 6.93 -11.97 16.32
C LEU A 112 6.48 -11.94 17.80
N ASN A 113 5.22 -12.23 18.09
CA ASN A 113 4.69 -12.26 19.45
C ASN A 113 5.36 -13.32 20.33
N ARG A 114 5.78 -14.44 19.74
CA ARG A 114 6.50 -15.49 20.45
C ARG A 114 7.94 -15.10 20.77
N GLU A 115 8.65 -14.49 19.84
CA GLU A 115 10.07 -14.15 20.00
C GLU A 115 10.27 -12.82 20.73
N PHE A 116 9.31 -11.88 20.60
CA PHE A 116 9.37 -10.53 21.16
C PHE A 116 8.04 -10.14 21.81
N PRO A 117 7.70 -10.74 22.96
CA PRO A 117 6.38 -10.57 23.60
C PRO A 117 6.12 -9.16 24.16
N ASP A 118 7.14 -8.32 24.24
CA ASP A 118 7.07 -6.91 24.65
C ASP A 118 6.70 -5.95 23.49
N ILE A 119 6.66 -6.45 22.24
CA ILE A 119 6.23 -5.65 21.10
C ILE A 119 4.70 -5.68 20.98
N ASP A 120 4.09 -4.51 21.04
CA ASP A 120 2.65 -4.32 20.79
C ASP A 120 2.42 -4.09 19.28
N VAL A 121 1.89 -5.11 18.62
CA VAL A 121 1.76 -5.14 17.15
C VAL A 121 0.37 -4.72 16.71
N THR A 122 0.32 -3.73 15.83
CA THR A 122 -0.88 -3.41 15.05
C THR A 122 -0.62 -3.68 13.57
N VAL A 123 -1.58 -4.30 12.87
CA VAL A 123 -1.46 -4.59 11.43
C VAL A 123 -2.57 -3.91 10.66
N SER A 124 -2.20 -3.15 9.63
CA SER A 124 -3.12 -2.59 8.64
C SER A 124 -2.97 -3.37 7.34
N VAL A 125 -4.09 -3.88 6.79
CA VAL A 125 -4.09 -4.64 5.54
C VAL A 125 -4.97 -3.94 4.52
N ASP A 126 -4.35 -3.49 3.41
CA ASP A 126 -5.06 -2.81 2.34
C ASP A 126 -4.33 -2.99 0.99
N ASN A 127 -4.76 -2.30 -0.07
CA ASN A 127 -4.04 -2.32 -1.34
C ASN A 127 -2.75 -1.47 -1.29
N THR A 128 -1.88 -1.68 -2.28
CA THR A 128 -0.55 -1.05 -2.33
C THR A 128 -0.64 0.47 -2.22
N LYS A 129 -1.58 1.11 -2.91
CA LYS A 129 -1.73 2.57 -2.90
C LYS A 129 -2.10 3.13 -1.52
N ILE A 130 -2.94 2.44 -0.77
CA ILE A 130 -3.34 2.85 0.60
C ILE A 130 -2.17 2.63 1.56
N ILE A 131 -1.50 1.48 1.49
CA ILE A 131 -0.32 1.22 2.32
C ILE A 131 0.81 2.24 2.04
N GLU A 132 1.08 2.57 0.77
CA GLU A 132 2.02 3.65 0.42
C GLU A 132 1.61 5.00 1.05
N TYR A 133 0.33 5.36 0.95
CA TYR A 133 -0.19 6.57 1.56
C TYR A 133 0.05 6.59 3.07
N GLN A 134 -0.29 5.52 3.77
CA GLN A 134 -0.11 5.39 5.21
C GLN A 134 1.38 5.46 5.61
N MET A 135 2.28 4.84 4.83
CA MET A 135 3.72 4.91 5.05
C MET A 135 4.26 6.34 4.94
N ILE A 136 3.87 7.08 3.89
CA ILE A 136 4.30 8.48 3.67
C ILE A 136 3.76 9.39 4.77
N HIS A 137 2.54 9.14 5.27
CA HIS A 137 1.94 9.92 6.34
C HIS A 137 2.35 9.46 7.74
N ASN A 138 3.32 8.54 7.84
CA ASN A 138 3.83 7.99 9.11
C ASN A 138 2.75 7.35 10.00
N GLU A 139 1.68 6.84 9.38
CA GLU A 139 0.66 6.04 10.07
C GLU A 139 1.15 4.61 10.32
N LEU A 140 2.16 4.16 9.54
CA LEU A 140 2.84 2.87 9.67
C LEU A 140 4.34 3.07 9.89
N ASP A 141 4.98 2.11 10.54
CA ASP A 141 6.42 2.12 10.81
C ASP A 141 7.20 1.33 9.76
N ILE A 142 6.67 0.19 9.37
CA ILE A 142 7.26 -0.71 8.37
C ILE A 142 6.13 -1.43 7.62
N SER A 143 6.36 -1.84 6.39
CA SER A 143 5.35 -2.60 5.66
C SER A 143 5.94 -3.67 4.75
N LEU A 144 5.13 -4.68 4.45
CA LEU A 144 5.37 -5.67 3.41
C LEU A 144 4.39 -5.40 2.25
N VAL A 145 4.92 -5.11 1.08
CA VAL A 145 4.13 -4.65 -0.05
C VAL A 145 4.47 -5.41 -1.33
N GLU A 146 3.50 -5.45 -2.24
CA GLU A 146 3.65 -6.04 -3.57
C GLU A 146 3.41 -4.97 -4.64
N GLY A 147 4.09 -5.12 -5.77
CA GLY A 147 3.95 -4.20 -6.90
C GLY A 147 5.07 -3.17 -6.97
N ILE A 148 4.91 -2.22 -7.87
CA ILE A 148 5.92 -1.18 -8.13
C ILE A 148 5.64 -0.01 -7.21
N ILE A 149 6.56 0.26 -6.30
CA ILE A 149 6.56 1.45 -5.46
C ILE A 149 7.39 2.52 -6.15
N VAL A 150 6.77 3.63 -6.51
CA VAL A 150 7.40 4.71 -7.28
C VAL A 150 7.82 5.88 -6.37
N ARG A 151 7.52 5.83 -5.09
CA ARG A 151 7.75 6.92 -4.15
C ARG A 151 9.20 6.96 -3.68
N GLN A 152 9.89 8.07 -3.95
CA GLN A 152 11.28 8.28 -3.56
C GLN A 152 11.49 8.37 -2.05
N GLU A 153 10.45 8.71 -1.30
CA GLU A 153 10.44 8.80 0.17
C GLU A 153 10.51 7.44 0.86
N LEU A 154 10.28 6.36 0.09
CA LEU A 154 10.22 4.99 0.61
C LEU A 154 11.42 4.18 0.13
N LEU A 155 12.09 3.52 1.04
CA LEU A 155 13.12 2.51 0.76
C LEU A 155 12.46 1.15 0.72
N THR A 156 12.76 0.40 -0.33
CA THR A 156 12.21 -0.94 -0.56
C THR A 156 13.32 -1.97 -0.74
N GLU A 157 13.18 -3.11 -0.11
CA GLU A 157 14.07 -4.25 -0.22
C GLU A 157 13.26 -5.49 -0.63
N PRO A 158 13.60 -6.20 -1.73
CA PRO A 158 12.91 -7.42 -2.12
C PRO A 158 13.19 -8.52 -1.10
N VAL A 159 12.14 -9.15 -0.57
CA VAL A 159 12.25 -10.16 0.50
C VAL A 159 11.70 -11.53 0.11
N PHE A 160 10.68 -11.61 -0.74
CA PHE A 160 10.10 -12.87 -1.22
C PHE A 160 9.79 -12.81 -2.71
N GLU A 161 9.96 -13.92 -3.41
CA GLU A 161 9.44 -14.10 -4.77
C GLU A 161 7.98 -14.54 -4.72
N ASP A 162 7.17 -14.01 -5.62
CA ASP A 162 5.78 -14.38 -5.85
C ASP A 162 5.49 -14.49 -7.34
N SER A 163 4.55 -15.32 -7.70
CA SER A 163 4.09 -15.46 -9.06
C SER A 163 2.58 -15.25 -9.14
N LEU A 164 2.14 -14.49 -10.11
CA LEU A 164 0.72 -14.39 -10.45
C LEU A 164 0.37 -15.50 -11.44
N CYS A 165 -0.88 -15.94 -11.37
CA CYS A 165 -1.43 -16.91 -12.32
C CYS A 165 -2.81 -16.46 -12.80
N LEU A 166 -3.09 -16.77 -14.06
CA LEU A 166 -4.43 -16.68 -14.63
C LEU A 166 -5.24 -17.88 -14.14
N ILE A 167 -6.46 -17.64 -13.69
CA ILE A 167 -7.36 -18.69 -13.21
C ILE A 167 -8.70 -18.64 -13.92
N CYS A 168 -9.31 -19.80 -14.07
CA CYS A 168 -10.66 -19.97 -14.60
C CYS A 168 -11.45 -21.01 -13.81
N GLY A 169 -12.76 -21.04 -13.99
CA GLY A 169 -13.62 -22.10 -13.46
C GLY A 169 -13.53 -23.37 -14.30
N ARG A 170 -13.93 -24.51 -13.71
CA ARG A 170 -13.89 -25.85 -14.35
C ARG A 170 -14.63 -25.97 -15.67
N LYS A 171 -15.69 -25.17 -15.86
CA LYS A 171 -16.52 -25.19 -17.07
C LYS A 171 -16.08 -24.17 -18.12
N HIS A 172 -15.04 -23.40 -17.83
CA HIS A 172 -14.51 -22.43 -18.77
C HIS A 172 -13.78 -23.14 -19.93
N PRO A 173 -13.87 -22.67 -21.19
CA PRO A 173 -13.13 -23.29 -22.31
C PRO A 173 -11.62 -23.42 -22.08
N PHE A 174 -11.02 -22.55 -21.29
CA PHE A 174 -9.59 -22.57 -20.97
C PHE A 174 -9.21 -23.69 -19.99
N ALA A 175 -10.17 -24.27 -19.26
CA ALA A 175 -9.90 -25.31 -18.26
C ALA A 175 -9.24 -26.58 -18.83
N HIS A 176 -9.43 -26.83 -20.13
CA HIS A 176 -8.90 -28.01 -20.82
C HIS A 176 -7.75 -27.70 -21.75
N ARG A 177 -7.28 -26.45 -21.78
CA ARG A 177 -6.16 -26.04 -22.64
C ARG A 177 -4.84 -26.19 -21.92
N THR A 178 -3.85 -26.72 -22.61
CA THR A 178 -2.47 -26.86 -22.12
C THR A 178 -1.69 -25.56 -22.17
N SER A 179 -2.11 -24.62 -23.01
CA SER A 179 -1.51 -23.30 -23.15
C SER A 179 -2.55 -22.29 -23.64
N ILE A 180 -2.41 -21.05 -23.18
CA ILE A 180 -3.23 -19.91 -23.53
C ILE A 180 -2.31 -18.78 -23.98
N THR A 181 -2.58 -18.21 -25.13
CA THR A 181 -1.84 -17.05 -25.62
C THR A 181 -2.45 -15.76 -25.06
N VAL A 182 -1.71 -14.65 -25.08
CA VAL A 182 -2.26 -13.36 -24.68
C VAL A 182 -3.43 -12.93 -25.58
N GLU A 183 -3.38 -13.30 -26.87
CA GLU A 183 -4.46 -13.01 -27.82
C GLU A 183 -5.75 -13.75 -27.50
N ASP A 184 -5.69 -14.93 -26.90
CA ASP A 184 -6.90 -15.67 -26.44
C ASP A 184 -7.66 -14.90 -25.34
N LEU A 185 -6.99 -13.96 -24.64
CA LEU A 185 -7.62 -13.14 -23.60
C LEU A 185 -8.52 -12.03 -24.16
N ARG A 186 -8.44 -11.77 -25.46
CA ARG A 186 -9.30 -10.81 -26.15
C ARG A 186 -10.76 -11.23 -26.01
N HIS A 187 -11.61 -10.28 -25.67
CA HIS A 187 -13.05 -10.49 -25.46
C HIS A 187 -13.45 -11.42 -24.30
N GLN A 188 -12.50 -11.76 -23.41
CA GLN A 188 -12.84 -12.46 -22.18
C GLN A 188 -13.35 -11.50 -21.11
N ASP A 189 -14.27 -11.97 -20.28
CA ASP A 189 -14.73 -11.25 -19.08
C ASP A 189 -13.72 -11.46 -17.94
N PHE A 190 -13.37 -10.40 -17.22
CA PHE A 190 -12.45 -10.46 -16.09
C PHE A 190 -13.09 -10.03 -14.78
N ILE A 191 -12.79 -10.79 -13.73
CA ILE A 191 -13.04 -10.42 -12.33
C ILE A 191 -11.74 -9.83 -11.80
N MET A 192 -11.70 -8.51 -11.68
CA MET A 192 -10.46 -7.80 -11.41
C MET A 192 -10.35 -7.41 -9.94
N ARG A 193 -9.11 -7.32 -9.50
CA ARG A 193 -8.78 -6.59 -8.27
C ARG A 193 -9.13 -5.11 -8.43
N GLU A 194 -9.31 -4.46 -7.31
CA GLU A 194 -9.60 -3.03 -7.18
C GLU A 194 -8.47 -2.16 -7.77
N LYS A 195 -8.81 -0.92 -8.17
CA LYS A 195 -7.82 0.08 -8.58
C LYS A 195 -6.86 0.40 -7.43
N GLY A 196 -5.56 0.43 -7.73
CA GLY A 196 -4.50 0.60 -6.71
C GLY A 196 -3.90 -0.73 -6.23
N SER A 197 -4.41 -1.87 -6.69
CA SER A 197 -3.80 -3.18 -6.47
C SER A 197 -2.57 -3.40 -7.36
N GLY A 198 -1.45 -3.80 -6.76
CA GLY A 198 -0.24 -4.17 -7.50
C GLY A 198 -0.46 -5.37 -8.44
N THR A 199 -1.29 -6.34 -8.06
CA THR A 199 -1.70 -7.47 -8.92
C THR A 199 -2.40 -6.98 -10.19
N ARG A 200 -3.35 -6.05 -10.03
CA ARG A 200 -4.07 -5.47 -11.17
C ARG A 200 -3.12 -4.70 -12.09
N ALA A 201 -2.26 -3.87 -11.52
CA ALA A 201 -1.33 -3.04 -12.29
C ALA A 201 -0.41 -3.88 -13.20
N ILE A 202 0.09 -5.02 -12.69
CA ILE A 202 0.92 -5.93 -13.49
C ILE A 202 0.11 -6.50 -14.66
N PHE A 203 -1.10 -6.99 -14.42
CA PHE A 203 -1.94 -7.55 -15.49
C PHE A 203 -2.36 -6.49 -16.51
N GLU A 204 -2.78 -5.31 -16.07
CA GLU A 204 -3.12 -4.18 -16.96
C GLU A 204 -1.93 -3.80 -17.84
N ASN A 205 -0.72 -3.78 -17.30
CA ASN A 205 0.50 -3.51 -18.07
C ASN A 205 0.76 -4.57 -19.13
N ILE A 206 0.57 -5.85 -18.83
CA ILE A 206 0.69 -6.96 -19.81
C ILE A 206 -0.32 -6.73 -20.95
N MET A 207 -1.59 -6.53 -20.64
CA MET A 207 -2.64 -6.32 -21.64
C MET A 207 -2.37 -5.09 -22.51
N MET A 208 -1.91 -4.00 -21.90
CA MET A 208 -1.53 -2.77 -22.61
C MET A 208 -0.32 -2.97 -23.53
N THR A 209 0.72 -3.65 -23.06
CA THR A 209 1.93 -3.93 -23.83
C THR A 209 1.63 -4.77 -25.09
N HIS A 210 0.68 -5.67 -25.00
CA HIS A 210 0.24 -6.51 -26.12
C HIS A 210 -0.94 -5.93 -26.90
N HIS A 211 -1.38 -4.70 -26.59
CA HIS A 211 -2.51 -4.03 -27.25
C HIS A 211 -3.81 -4.85 -27.21
N ILE A 212 -4.06 -5.58 -26.11
CA ILE A 212 -5.25 -6.37 -25.88
C ILE A 212 -6.24 -5.59 -25.02
N PRO A 213 -7.37 -5.13 -25.55
CA PRO A 213 -8.44 -4.57 -24.74
C PRO A 213 -9.08 -5.66 -23.88
N PHE A 214 -9.38 -5.36 -22.63
CA PHE A 214 -10.08 -6.28 -21.74
C PHE A 214 -11.22 -5.55 -21.00
N LEU A 215 -12.22 -6.31 -20.58
CA LEU A 215 -13.35 -5.79 -19.83
C LEU A 215 -13.29 -6.29 -18.38
N ALA A 216 -13.13 -5.35 -17.44
CA ALA A 216 -13.34 -5.64 -16.03
C ALA A 216 -14.85 -5.67 -15.75
N LYS A 217 -15.44 -6.86 -15.72
CA LYS A 217 -16.86 -7.05 -15.45
C LYS A 217 -17.20 -6.87 -13.97
N TRP A 218 -16.28 -7.30 -13.09
CA TRP A 218 -16.32 -7.05 -11.66
C TRP A 218 -15.04 -6.39 -11.21
N GLU A 219 -15.16 -5.56 -10.17
CA GLU A 219 -14.04 -5.00 -9.45
C GLU A 219 -14.25 -5.23 -7.96
N CYS A 220 -13.33 -5.92 -7.29
CA CYS A 220 -13.41 -6.16 -5.86
C CYS A 220 -12.04 -6.39 -5.22
N SER A 221 -11.91 -6.09 -3.94
CA SER A 221 -10.70 -6.30 -3.13
C SER A 221 -10.69 -7.69 -2.47
N GLY A 222 -11.85 -8.27 -2.23
CA GLY A 222 -11.99 -9.54 -1.54
C GLY A 222 -11.55 -10.74 -2.37
N ARG A 223 -10.47 -11.42 -1.95
CA ARG A 223 -9.97 -12.65 -2.59
C ARG A 223 -11.06 -13.70 -2.75
N SER A 224 -11.84 -13.94 -1.70
CA SER A 224 -12.91 -14.95 -1.69
C SER A 224 -13.98 -14.65 -2.75
N ALA A 225 -14.38 -13.37 -2.89
CA ALA A 225 -15.36 -12.97 -3.89
C ALA A 225 -14.86 -13.20 -5.33
N ILE A 226 -13.56 -12.93 -5.58
CA ILE A 226 -12.95 -13.21 -6.89
C ILE A 226 -12.96 -14.71 -7.19
N ILE A 227 -12.52 -15.53 -6.25
CA ILE A 227 -12.44 -16.98 -6.40
C ILE A 227 -13.85 -17.56 -6.61
N ASP A 228 -14.84 -17.13 -5.84
CA ASP A 228 -16.22 -17.59 -5.99
C ASP A 228 -16.82 -17.21 -7.36
N ALA A 229 -16.57 -15.99 -7.84
CA ALA A 229 -17.01 -15.58 -9.17
C ALA A 229 -16.38 -16.44 -10.28
N VAL A 230 -15.07 -16.75 -10.16
CA VAL A 230 -14.35 -17.62 -11.08
C VAL A 230 -14.90 -19.05 -11.04
N ARG A 231 -15.16 -19.63 -9.85
CA ARG A 231 -15.77 -20.96 -9.69
C ARG A 231 -17.14 -21.07 -10.37
N HIS A 232 -17.89 -19.97 -10.37
CA HIS A 232 -19.19 -19.89 -11.07
C HIS A 232 -19.08 -19.55 -12.56
N ASN A 233 -17.87 -19.53 -13.12
CA ASN A 233 -17.58 -19.21 -14.52
C ASN A 233 -18.09 -17.82 -14.96
N LEU A 234 -18.03 -16.82 -14.05
CA LEU A 234 -18.45 -15.46 -14.36
C LEU A 234 -17.34 -14.65 -15.06
N GLY A 235 -16.12 -15.20 -15.16
CA GLY A 235 -14.99 -14.62 -15.84
C GLY A 235 -13.67 -15.24 -15.41
N LEU A 236 -12.59 -14.71 -15.98
CA LEU A 236 -11.20 -15.02 -15.61
C LEU A 236 -10.72 -14.10 -14.50
N ALA A 237 -9.70 -14.49 -13.77
CA ALA A 237 -9.02 -13.60 -12.85
C ALA A 237 -7.51 -13.86 -12.84
N VAL A 238 -6.75 -12.85 -12.36
CA VAL A 238 -5.32 -12.98 -12.09
C VAL A 238 -5.09 -12.73 -10.59
N LEU A 239 -4.51 -13.71 -9.92
CA LEU A 239 -4.20 -13.69 -8.49
C LEU A 239 -2.80 -14.25 -8.25
N SER A 240 -2.26 -14.01 -7.04
CA SER A 240 -1.05 -14.70 -6.58
C SER A 240 -1.27 -16.21 -6.50
N GLN A 241 -0.30 -16.97 -6.94
CA GLN A 241 -0.30 -18.42 -6.82
C GLN A 241 -0.46 -18.85 -5.36
N ARG A 242 0.16 -18.13 -4.41
CA ARG A 242 0.01 -18.38 -2.95
C ARG A 242 -1.46 -18.28 -2.49
N CYS A 243 -2.27 -17.47 -3.16
CA CYS A 243 -3.67 -17.26 -2.82
C CYS A 243 -4.61 -18.34 -3.36
N VAL A 244 -4.19 -19.10 -4.36
CA VAL A 244 -5.07 -19.99 -5.13
C VAL A 244 -4.68 -21.47 -5.05
N THR A 245 -3.52 -21.81 -4.48
CA THR A 245 -2.98 -23.17 -4.43
C THR A 245 -3.99 -24.18 -3.88
N GLU A 246 -4.59 -23.94 -2.72
CA GLU A 246 -5.57 -24.84 -2.11
C GLU A 246 -6.79 -25.08 -3.01
N TYR A 247 -7.28 -24.04 -3.68
CA TYR A 247 -8.44 -24.13 -4.60
C TYR A 247 -8.08 -24.83 -5.91
N ALA A 248 -6.84 -24.71 -6.35
CA ALA A 248 -6.35 -25.42 -7.53
C ALA A 248 -6.14 -26.91 -7.21
N GLU A 249 -5.56 -27.24 -6.06
CA GLU A 249 -5.38 -28.63 -5.60
C GLU A 249 -6.71 -29.36 -5.35
N SER A 250 -7.71 -28.67 -4.78
CA SER A 250 -9.07 -29.21 -4.66
C SER A 250 -9.77 -29.32 -6.02
N GLY A 251 -9.19 -28.72 -7.06
CA GLY A 251 -9.75 -28.64 -8.41
C GLY A 251 -10.97 -27.71 -8.50
N ASP A 252 -11.21 -26.83 -7.54
CA ASP A 252 -12.30 -25.86 -7.56
C ASP A 252 -12.13 -24.79 -8.65
N ILE A 253 -10.88 -24.46 -8.93
CA ILE A 253 -10.45 -23.58 -10.02
C ILE A 253 -9.32 -24.23 -10.81
N ILE A 254 -9.08 -23.74 -12.01
CA ILE A 254 -8.01 -24.20 -12.88
C ILE A 254 -7.03 -23.06 -13.10
N VAL A 255 -5.73 -23.34 -12.89
CA VAL A 255 -4.64 -22.43 -13.25
C VAL A 255 -4.35 -22.60 -14.74
N CYS A 256 -4.42 -21.50 -15.47
CA CYS A 256 -4.27 -21.46 -16.92
C CYS A 256 -2.84 -21.01 -17.27
N PRO A 257 -2.00 -21.87 -17.89
CA PRO A 257 -0.67 -21.47 -18.31
C PRO A 257 -0.74 -20.43 -19.43
N LEU A 258 -0.15 -19.26 -19.21
CA LEU A 258 -0.06 -18.18 -20.21
C LEU A 258 1.27 -18.25 -20.93
N GLU A 259 1.22 -18.50 -22.25
CA GLU A 259 2.41 -18.74 -23.06
C GLU A 259 3.23 -17.49 -23.27
N GLY A 260 4.55 -17.60 -23.03
CA GLY A 260 5.50 -16.52 -23.27
C GLY A 260 5.38 -15.34 -22.29
N ILE A 261 4.51 -15.41 -21.29
CA ILE A 261 4.32 -14.34 -20.31
C ILE A 261 4.75 -14.82 -18.92
N SER A 262 5.75 -14.13 -18.37
CA SER A 262 6.13 -14.29 -16.97
C SER A 262 5.41 -13.25 -16.12
N MET A 263 4.68 -13.71 -15.12
CA MET A 263 4.01 -12.85 -14.16
C MET A 263 4.69 -12.93 -12.77
N LYS A 264 6.02 -13.02 -12.77
CA LYS A 264 6.82 -12.98 -11.55
C LYS A 264 6.84 -11.58 -10.96
N ARG A 265 6.83 -11.52 -9.63
CA ARG A 265 6.98 -10.28 -8.87
C ARG A 265 7.69 -10.55 -7.54
N TYR A 266 8.00 -9.49 -6.82
CA TYR A 266 8.57 -9.58 -5.49
C TYR A 266 7.64 -8.94 -4.46
N PHE A 267 7.71 -9.45 -3.24
CA PHE A 267 7.26 -8.73 -2.06
C PHE A 267 8.44 -7.96 -1.50
N TYR A 268 8.18 -6.75 -1.11
CA TYR A 268 9.19 -5.82 -0.63
C TYR A 268 8.94 -5.46 0.83
N LEU A 269 10.00 -5.48 1.63
CA LEU A 269 10.01 -4.80 2.90
C LEU A 269 10.18 -3.30 2.61
N CYS A 270 9.27 -2.48 3.11
CA CYS A 270 9.21 -1.07 2.82
C CYS A 270 9.27 -0.25 4.11
N ARG A 271 10.06 0.82 4.11
CA ARG A 271 10.17 1.77 5.22
C ARG A 271 10.38 3.19 4.72
N SER A 272 10.13 4.17 5.57
CA SER A 272 10.46 5.57 5.25
C SER A 272 11.97 5.77 5.18
N GLN A 273 12.43 6.54 4.20
CA GLN A 273 13.82 6.96 4.06
C GLN A 273 14.23 7.94 5.15
N CYS A 274 13.32 8.83 5.57
CA CYS A 274 13.58 9.92 6.50
C CYS A 274 13.56 9.47 7.98
N ARG A 275 13.11 8.22 8.27
CA ARG A 275 13.03 7.72 9.64
C ARG A 275 14.07 6.65 9.92
N PRO A 276 14.81 6.74 11.03
CA PRO A 276 15.71 5.68 11.45
C PRO A 276 14.91 4.42 11.81
N MET A 277 15.47 3.25 11.55
CA MET A 277 14.89 1.98 12.00
C MET A 277 14.94 1.90 13.53
N THR A 278 13.78 1.76 14.15
CA THR A 278 13.67 1.44 15.59
C THR A 278 14.12 0.01 15.86
N SER A 279 14.31 -0.34 17.14
CA SER A 279 14.65 -1.73 17.50
C SER A 279 13.56 -2.72 17.08
N GLN A 280 12.27 -2.35 17.25
CA GLN A 280 11.12 -3.16 16.85
C GLN A 280 11.08 -3.42 15.34
N MET A 281 11.37 -2.39 14.55
CA MET A 281 11.45 -2.54 13.09
C MET A 281 12.60 -3.46 12.68
N LYS A 282 13.74 -3.42 13.39
CA LYS A 282 14.89 -4.31 13.16
C LYS A 282 14.54 -5.75 13.54
N ASP A 283 13.86 -5.94 14.68
CA ASP A 283 13.41 -7.25 15.15
C ASP A 283 12.45 -7.87 14.12
N PHE A 284 11.47 -7.10 13.64
CA PHE A 284 10.56 -7.54 12.58
C PHE A 284 11.28 -7.84 11.25
N ALA A 285 12.17 -6.96 10.79
CA ALA A 285 12.95 -7.19 9.57
C ALA A 285 13.85 -8.44 9.68
N GLY A 286 14.48 -8.66 10.82
CA GLY A 286 15.26 -9.87 11.10
C GLY A 286 14.39 -11.14 11.07
N LEU A 287 13.17 -11.06 11.59
CA LEU A 287 12.21 -12.14 11.55
C LEU A 287 11.75 -12.46 10.12
N VAL A 288 11.45 -11.43 9.32
CA VAL A 288 11.15 -11.59 7.89
C VAL A 288 12.30 -12.28 7.16
N ALA A 289 13.55 -11.87 7.42
CA ALA A 289 14.75 -12.47 6.85
C ALA A 289 14.99 -13.93 7.26
N SER A 290 14.41 -14.37 8.38
CA SER A 290 14.50 -15.75 8.87
C SER A 290 13.45 -16.69 8.28
N MET A 291 12.54 -16.21 7.45
CA MET A 291 11.52 -17.04 6.81
C MET A 291 12.13 -17.92 5.70
N PRO A 292 11.62 -19.16 5.50
CA PRO A 292 12.19 -20.12 4.55
C PRO A 292 12.29 -19.62 3.10
N ASP A 293 11.33 -18.80 2.68
CA ASP A 293 11.23 -18.28 1.31
C ASP A 293 11.93 -16.92 1.12
N TYR A 294 12.73 -16.48 2.12
CA TYR A 294 13.43 -15.20 2.04
C TYR A 294 14.52 -15.21 0.95
N LEU A 295 14.58 -14.14 0.17
CA LEU A 295 15.59 -13.95 -0.85
C LEU A 295 16.95 -13.60 -0.20
N THR A 296 17.90 -14.52 -0.24
CA THR A 296 19.24 -14.25 0.26
C THR A 296 19.94 -13.22 -0.66
N PRO A 297 20.53 -12.12 -0.14
CA PRO A 297 21.33 -11.21 -0.96
C PRO A 297 22.44 -11.97 -1.67
N GLY A 298 22.46 -11.96 -3.00
CA GLY A 298 23.41 -12.69 -3.83
C GLY A 298 22.80 -13.76 -4.74
N ARG A 299 21.56 -14.19 -4.55
CA ARG A 299 20.78 -14.86 -5.58
C ARG A 299 20.08 -13.81 -6.45
N GLN A 300 20.87 -13.10 -7.24
CA GLN A 300 20.30 -12.37 -8.37
C GLN A 300 19.63 -13.39 -9.28
N ALA A 301 18.32 -13.26 -9.46
CA ALA A 301 17.64 -13.95 -10.54
C ALA A 301 18.35 -13.52 -11.83
N VAL A 302 19.03 -14.46 -12.43
CA VAL A 302 19.52 -14.31 -13.81
C VAL A 302 18.28 -14.19 -14.68
N PHE A 303 18.07 -13.01 -15.24
CA PHE A 303 17.05 -12.74 -16.26
C PHE A 303 17.51 -13.24 -17.60
#